data_c6e362e93e7aa9f2e633407858cb0475
#
_entry.id   c6e362e93e7aa9f2e633407858cb0475
#
_cell.length_a   1.000
_cell.length_b   1.000
_cell.length_c   1.000
_cell.angle_alpha   90.00
_cell.angle_beta   90.00
_cell.angle_gamma   90.00
#
_symmetry.space_group_name_H-M   'P 1'
#
loop_
_entity.id
_entity.type
_entity.pdbx_description
1 polymer ?
#
loop_
_entity_poly.entity_id
_entity_poly.type
_entity_poly.pdbx_seq_one_letter_code
_entity_poly.pdbx_strand_id
1 'polypeptide(L)'
;MTNKELAQKLLDLLGGKDNVLANAACMTRLRVTVKDTGNVDTEGIKTLDGVMGLVEDDTMQVVLGPGKVNKVLEEFSKLTGLAKGVADESVVDAAATNKAAQKAKYESKPVQAFLKKISNVFVALLPGIIAAGLINGICNVINVSTAGALAGEWWYQGIRSMGWALFAYLPILVGYNAAREFGGSAALGGIAGMMCIANSAMPLLAPGAADPATAILLPLTNAQYNPAAGGMIAALIAGAFFAWMERQIRKVMPNALDTFLSPLLVLIIGAFALMLVIQPVGAWLTTAIFSVLTFIFEKLGVLGGYILSAGFLPLVSVGLHQALTPIHAMLNDPDGATKGINYLLPILMMAGGGQVGAGLALYFKTKNAKLKKYVAESIPVGILGVGEPLMYAVTLPLVRPFVTACLGAGFGGALAALLHIGTVSQGVSGLFGLLIVVPGQQLGYVAAMLLAYAAGFVLTWFFGVDEQKINEFFGE
;
A
#
# COMPACT_ATOMS: atom_id res chain seq x y z
N MET A 1 -29.38 -17.36 6.14
CA MET A 1 -29.37 -18.21 7.34
C MET A 1 -29.52 -17.34 8.58
N THR A 2 -30.40 -17.70 9.53
CA THR A 2 -30.54 -17.00 10.80
C THR A 2 -29.32 -17.24 11.70
N ASN A 3 -29.08 -16.36 12.70
CA ASN A 3 -27.94 -16.54 13.61
C ASN A 3 -28.04 -17.83 14.43
N LYS A 4 -29.24 -18.27 14.76
CA LYS A 4 -29.50 -19.52 15.48
C LYS A 4 -29.19 -20.75 14.61
N GLU A 5 -29.60 -20.74 13.34
CA GLU A 5 -29.29 -21.81 12.38
C GLU A 5 -27.80 -21.90 12.10
N LEU A 6 -27.14 -20.74 11.99
CA LEU A 6 -25.68 -20.68 11.79
C LEU A 6 -24.94 -21.24 13.01
N ALA A 7 -25.35 -20.84 14.22
CA ALA A 7 -24.75 -21.36 15.45
C ALA A 7 -24.91 -22.88 15.59
N GLN A 8 -26.10 -23.42 15.23
CA GLN A 8 -26.35 -24.86 15.27
C GLN A 8 -25.46 -25.61 14.26
N LYS A 9 -25.39 -25.15 13.01
CA LYS A 9 -24.55 -25.77 11.98
C LYS A 9 -23.07 -25.70 12.32
N LEU A 10 -22.61 -24.56 12.87
CA LEU A 10 -21.24 -24.44 13.35
C LEU A 10 -20.94 -25.43 14.47
N LEU A 11 -21.86 -25.62 15.40
CA LEU A 11 -21.71 -26.59 16.48
C LEU A 11 -21.60 -28.03 15.94
N ASP A 12 -22.45 -28.39 14.99
CA ASP A 12 -22.43 -29.71 14.36
C ASP A 12 -21.11 -29.96 13.62
N LEU A 13 -20.61 -28.99 12.83
CA LEU A 13 -19.36 -29.09 12.08
C LEU A 13 -18.10 -28.99 12.95
N LEU A 14 -18.20 -28.42 14.16
CA LEU A 14 -17.13 -28.42 15.16
C LEU A 14 -17.02 -29.73 15.96
N GLY A 15 -17.82 -30.72 15.60
CA GLY A 15 -17.83 -32.04 16.27
C GLY A 15 -18.82 -32.17 17.41
N GLY A 16 -19.80 -31.26 17.49
CA GLY A 16 -20.87 -31.29 18.50
C GLY A 16 -20.48 -30.72 19.86
N LYS A 17 -21.44 -30.73 20.77
CA LYS A 17 -21.30 -30.12 22.11
C LYS A 17 -20.15 -30.71 22.93
N ASP A 18 -19.93 -32.00 22.83
CA ASP A 18 -18.93 -32.74 23.62
C ASP A 18 -17.49 -32.46 23.17
N ASN A 19 -17.31 -31.93 21.95
CA ASN A 19 -16.03 -31.52 21.41
C ASN A 19 -15.68 -30.05 21.71
N VAL A 20 -16.63 -29.21 22.13
CA VAL A 20 -16.42 -27.79 22.42
C VAL A 20 -16.08 -27.61 23.90
N LEU A 21 -14.88 -27.11 24.18
CA LEU A 21 -14.39 -26.87 25.54
C LEU A 21 -14.63 -25.42 26.01
N ALA A 22 -14.47 -24.45 25.11
CA ALA A 22 -14.67 -23.03 25.39
C ALA A 22 -15.11 -22.30 24.12
N ASN A 23 -15.84 -21.20 24.31
CA ASN A 23 -16.24 -20.30 23.25
C ASN A 23 -15.98 -18.86 23.67
N ALA A 24 -15.47 -18.05 22.76
CA ALA A 24 -15.27 -16.64 22.96
C ALA A 24 -15.53 -15.89 21.64
N ALA A 25 -15.94 -14.63 21.71
CA ALA A 25 -15.96 -13.76 20.55
C ALA A 25 -14.91 -12.68 20.68
N CYS A 26 -14.24 -12.39 19.58
CA CYS A 26 -13.60 -11.12 19.34
C CYS A 26 -14.44 -10.32 18.32
N MET A 27 -13.93 -9.17 17.86
CA MET A 27 -14.72 -8.24 17.01
C MET A 27 -15.38 -8.88 15.78
N THR A 28 -14.74 -9.88 15.19
CA THR A 28 -15.19 -10.48 13.91
C THR A 28 -15.15 -11.99 13.89
N ARG A 29 -14.57 -12.64 14.91
CA ARG A 29 -14.35 -14.09 14.96
C ARG A 29 -15.00 -14.73 16.17
N LEU A 30 -15.70 -15.83 15.92
CA LEU A 30 -16.05 -16.80 16.96
C LEU A 30 -14.84 -17.71 17.16
N ARG A 31 -14.22 -17.65 18.34
CA ARG A 31 -13.13 -18.54 18.74
C ARG A 31 -13.67 -19.68 19.55
N VAL A 32 -13.42 -20.89 19.09
CA VAL A 32 -13.88 -22.10 19.75
C VAL A 32 -12.69 -22.98 20.05
N THR A 33 -12.48 -23.30 21.33
CA THR A 33 -11.53 -24.31 21.75
C THR A 33 -12.19 -25.66 21.65
N VAL A 34 -11.63 -26.58 20.86
CA VAL A 34 -12.12 -27.93 20.68
C VAL A 34 -11.20 -28.94 21.38
N LYS A 35 -11.78 -30.07 21.80
CA LYS A 35 -11.05 -31.15 22.44
C LYS A 35 -10.22 -31.94 21.42
N ASP A 36 -10.79 -32.18 20.25
CA ASP A 36 -10.18 -32.93 19.17
C ASP A 36 -10.45 -32.24 17.83
N THR A 37 -9.38 -31.75 17.20
CA THR A 37 -9.43 -31.08 15.90
C THR A 37 -9.74 -32.04 14.75
N GLY A 38 -9.49 -33.35 14.91
CA GLY A 38 -9.83 -34.36 13.91
C GLY A 38 -11.32 -34.56 13.70
N ASN A 39 -12.14 -34.13 14.66
CA ASN A 39 -13.60 -34.17 14.58
C ASN A 39 -14.24 -32.89 13.99
N VAL A 40 -13.40 -31.96 13.49
CA VAL A 40 -13.87 -30.69 12.91
C VAL A 40 -13.92 -30.78 11.40
N ASP A 41 -15.09 -30.51 10.80
CA ASP A 41 -15.23 -30.37 9.35
C ASP A 41 -14.89 -28.93 8.91
N THR A 42 -13.61 -28.69 8.67
CA THR A 42 -13.08 -27.37 8.30
C THR A 42 -13.58 -26.89 6.93
N GLU A 43 -13.77 -27.81 5.97
CA GLU A 43 -14.29 -27.47 4.64
C GLU A 43 -15.78 -27.16 4.69
N GLY A 44 -16.55 -27.91 5.46
CA GLY A 44 -17.94 -27.61 5.72
C GLY A 44 -18.14 -26.24 6.35
N ILE A 45 -17.30 -25.85 7.32
CA ILE A 45 -17.35 -24.52 7.96
C ILE A 45 -17.07 -23.40 6.95
N LYS A 46 -16.04 -23.54 6.08
CA LYS A 46 -15.69 -22.54 5.08
C LYS A 46 -16.78 -22.28 4.04
N THR A 47 -17.62 -23.28 3.79
CA THR A 47 -18.72 -23.19 2.79
C THR A 47 -20.04 -22.67 3.36
N LEU A 48 -20.16 -22.47 4.68
CA LEU A 48 -21.40 -22.00 5.30
C LEU A 48 -21.74 -20.54 4.90
N ASP A 49 -22.99 -20.34 4.50
CA ASP A 49 -23.51 -18.99 4.24
C ASP A 49 -23.42 -18.12 5.50
N GLY A 50 -22.63 -17.06 5.39
CA GLY A 50 -22.41 -16.13 6.48
C GLY A 50 -21.13 -16.37 7.28
N VAL A 51 -20.30 -17.35 6.91
CA VAL A 51 -18.91 -17.50 7.29
C VAL A 51 -18.05 -16.85 6.23
N MET A 52 -17.12 -16.00 6.64
CA MET A 52 -16.19 -15.29 5.75
C MET A 52 -14.84 -16.00 5.63
N GLY A 53 -14.56 -16.97 6.49
CA GLY A 53 -13.35 -17.75 6.51
C GLY A 53 -13.16 -18.49 7.84
N LEU A 54 -12.17 -19.40 7.85
CA LEU A 54 -11.75 -20.15 9.04
C LEU A 54 -10.23 -20.00 9.19
N VAL A 55 -9.78 -19.73 10.40
CA VAL A 55 -8.36 -19.74 10.76
C VAL A 55 -8.16 -20.85 11.79
N GLU A 56 -7.27 -21.76 11.47
CA GLU A 56 -6.90 -22.91 12.29
C GLU A 56 -5.60 -22.55 13.03
N ASP A 57 -5.71 -22.39 14.33
CA ASP A 57 -4.59 -22.06 15.22
C ASP A 57 -4.81 -22.84 16.53
N ASP A 58 -4.29 -22.40 17.67
CA ASP A 58 -4.59 -22.98 19.00
C ASP A 58 -6.09 -23.10 19.28
N THR A 59 -6.90 -22.32 18.57
CA THR A 59 -8.36 -22.37 18.59
C THR A 59 -8.94 -22.29 17.17
N MET A 60 -10.11 -22.89 16.94
CA MET A 60 -10.87 -22.72 15.70
C MET A 60 -11.47 -21.32 15.65
N GLN A 61 -11.02 -20.47 14.73
CA GLN A 61 -11.46 -19.07 14.62
C GLN A 61 -12.33 -18.89 13.38
N VAL A 62 -13.65 -18.91 13.57
CA VAL A 62 -14.63 -18.74 12.50
C VAL A 62 -14.87 -17.24 12.28
N VAL A 63 -14.54 -16.73 11.10
CA VAL A 63 -14.71 -15.31 10.74
C VAL A 63 -16.13 -15.06 10.31
N LEU A 64 -16.89 -14.28 11.11
CA LEU A 64 -18.33 -13.99 10.89
C LEU A 64 -18.58 -12.51 10.56
N GLY A 65 -17.59 -11.66 10.78
CA GLY A 65 -17.71 -10.22 10.61
C GLY A 65 -18.30 -9.49 11.83
N PRO A 66 -18.14 -8.14 11.86
CA PRO A 66 -18.55 -7.31 12.99
C PRO A 66 -20.06 -7.34 13.20
N GLY A 67 -20.48 -7.36 14.45
CA GLY A 67 -21.90 -7.37 14.87
C GLY A 67 -22.59 -8.74 14.75
N LYS A 68 -22.26 -9.54 13.74
CA LYS A 68 -22.82 -10.88 13.56
C LYS A 68 -22.25 -11.87 14.57
N VAL A 69 -20.95 -11.75 14.86
CA VAL A 69 -20.23 -12.65 15.76
C VAL A 69 -20.84 -12.69 17.17
N ASN A 70 -21.19 -11.55 17.74
CA ASN A 70 -21.78 -11.48 19.09
C ASN A 70 -23.16 -12.13 19.14
N LYS A 71 -23.97 -11.95 18.09
CA LYS A 71 -25.30 -12.59 17.99
C LYS A 71 -25.17 -14.10 17.81
N VAL A 72 -24.19 -14.55 17.03
CA VAL A 72 -23.91 -15.99 16.85
C VAL A 72 -23.32 -16.59 18.13
N LEU A 73 -22.38 -15.91 18.82
CA LEU A 73 -21.87 -16.36 20.11
C LEU A 73 -22.99 -16.52 21.13
N GLU A 74 -23.95 -15.60 21.16
CA GLU A 74 -25.08 -15.71 22.08
C GLU A 74 -25.88 -16.99 21.86
N GLU A 75 -26.22 -17.30 20.62
CA GLU A 75 -26.94 -18.54 20.29
C GLU A 75 -26.05 -19.78 20.51
N PHE A 76 -24.77 -19.70 20.15
CA PHE A 76 -23.80 -20.77 20.33
C PHE A 76 -23.60 -21.12 21.82
N SER A 77 -23.51 -20.10 22.68
CA SER A 77 -23.41 -20.29 24.13
C SER A 77 -24.67 -20.91 24.74
N LYS A 78 -25.87 -20.58 24.22
CA LYS A 78 -27.14 -21.25 24.64
C LYS A 78 -27.12 -22.73 24.25
N LEU A 79 -26.62 -23.09 23.09
CA LEU A 79 -26.56 -24.47 22.59
C LEU A 79 -25.53 -25.30 23.34
N THR A 80 -24.33 -24.74 23.59
CA THR A 80 -23.25 -25.44 24.29
C THR A 80 -23.44 -25.47 25.81
N GLY A 81 -24.16 -24.51 26.37
CA GLY A 81 -24.25 -24.29 27.83
C GLY A 81 -22.99 -23.67 28.46
N LEU A 82 -22.04 -23.23 27.64
CA LEU A 82 -20.80 -22.59 28.10
C LEU A 82 -21.00 -21.09 28.33
N ALA A 83 -20.27 -20.53 29.28
CA ALA A 83 -20.26 -19.10 29.51
C ALA A 83 -19.68 -18.36 28.30
N LYS A 84 -20.19 -17.15 28.02
CA LYS A 84 -19.65 -16.30 26.97
C LYS A 84 -18.26 -15.81 27.36
N GLY A 85 -17.22 -16.28 26.70
CA GLY A 85 -15.87 -15.77 26.82
C GLY A 85 -15.68 -14.50 25.99
N VAL A 86 -14.85 -13.56 26.48
CA VAL A 86 -14.34 -12.42 25.71
C VAL A 86 -12.88 -12.72 25.42
N ALA A 87 -12.54 -12.94 24.15
CA ALA A 87 -11.15 -13.09 23.76
C ALA A 87 -10.48 -11.71 23.75
N ASP A 88 -9.36 -11.59 24.42
CA ASP A 88 -8.55 -10.38 24.40
C ASP A 88 -7.79 -10.33 23.07
N GLU A 89 -8.36 -9.66 22.09
CA GLU A 89 -7.78 -9.49 20.76
C GLU A 89 -6.90 -8.24 20.75
N SER A 90 -5.67 -8.38 20.29
CA SER A 90 -4.82 -7.21 20.08
C SER A 90 -5.36 -6.30 18.96
N VAL A 91 -5.08 -5.01 19.04
CA VAL A 91 -5.45 -4.04 17.99
C VAL A 91 -4.89 -4.45 16.61
N VAL A 92 -3.74 -5.12 16.59
CA VAL A 92 -3.09 -5.59 15.36
C VAL A 92 -3.91 -6.72 14.71
N ASP A 93 -4.42 -7.67 15.49
CA ASP A 93 -5.26 -8.77 14.99
C ASP A 93 -6.60 -8.25 14.47
N ALA A 94 -7.23 -7.32 15.19
CA ALA A 94 -8.46 -6.66 14.77
C ALA A 94 -8.25 -5.88 13.45
N ALA A 95 -7.15 -5.13 13.34
CA ALA A 95 -6.79 -4.41 12.14
C ALA A 95 -6.55 -5.36 10.94
N ALA A 96 -5.82 -6.46 11.14
CA ALA A 96 -5.55 -7.46 10.10
C ALA A 96 -6.84 -8.11 9.58
N THR A 97 -7.75 -8.45 10.49
CA THR A 97 -9.04 -9.07 10.15
C THR A 97 -9.94 -8.12 9.36
N ASN A 98 -10.08 -6.87 9.81
CA ASN A 98 -10.89 -5.87 9.12
C ASN A 98 -10.29 -5.48 7.76
N LYS A 99 -8.96 -5.42 7.66
CA LYS A 99 -8.24 -5.23 6.39
C LYS A 99 -8.54 -6.35 5.40
N ALA A 100 -8.50 -7.61 5.84
CA ALA A 100 -8.82 -8.77 5.00
C ALA A 100 -10.29 -8.75 4.53
N ALA A 101 -11.23 -8.41 5.40
CA ALA A 101 -12.65 -8.30 5.07
C ALA A 101 -12.94 -7.18 4.05
N GLN A 102 -12.32 -6.01 4.21
CA GLN A 102 -12.43 -4.93 3.23
C GLN A 102 -11.83 -5.33 1.88
N LYS A 103 -10.67 -5.97 1.89
CA LYS A 103 -9.98 -6.42 0.68
C LYS A 103 -10.85 -7.41 -0.12
N ALA A 104 -11.43 -8.43 0.54
CA ALA A 104 -12.29 -9.42 -0.09
C ALA A 104 -13.53 -8.79 -0.77
N LYS A 105 -14.11 -7.76 -0.16
CA LYS A 105 -15.30 -7.06 -0.69
C LYS A 105 -15.02 -6.33 -2.02
N TYR A 106 -13.79 -5.90 -2.27
CA TYR A 106 -13.43 -5.11 -3.45
C TYR A 106 -12.69 -5.91 -4.53
N GLU A 107 -12.17 -7.11 -4.24
CA GLU A 107 -11.40 -7.93 -5.18
C GLU A 107 -12.21 -8.51 -6.35
N SER A 108 -13.54 -8.43 -6.32
CA SER A 108 -14.43 -9.02 -7.34
C SER A 108 -14.52 -8.24 -8.65
N LYS A 109 -13.97 -7.02 -8.74
CA LYS A 109 -14.07 -6.19 -9.96
C LYS A 109 -12.78 -6.26 -10.79
N PRO A 110 -12.86 -6.43 -12.13
CA PRO A 110 -11.68 -6.65 -13.00
C PRO A 110 -10.64 -5.50 -12.93
N VAL A 111 -11.09 -4.25 -12.85
CA VAL A 111 -10.19 -3.08 -12.71
C VAL A 111 -9.42 -3.13 -11.40
N GLN A 112 -10.07 -3.52 -10.32
CA GLN A 112 -9.43 -3.62 -9.00
C GLN A 112 -8.45 -4.79 -8.95
N ALA A 113 -8.78 -5.93 -9.59
CA ALA A 113 -7.86 -7.05 -9.73
C ALA A 113 -6.59 -6.66 -10.52
N PHE A 114 -6.73 -5.85 -11.57
CA PHE A 114 -5.61 -5.31 -12.32
C PHE A 114 -4.76 -4.34 -11.48
N LEU A 115 -5.37 -3.37 -10.79
CA LEU A 115 -4.68 -2.45 -9.89
C LEU A 115 -3.98 -3.17 -8.74
N LYS A 116 -4.58 -4.27 -8.24
CA LYS A 116 -3.95 -5.13 -7.25
C LYS A 116 -2.67 -5.78 -7.77
N LYS A 117 -2.66 -6.28 -9.00
CA LYS A 117 -1.43 -6.82 -9.63
C LYS A 117 -0.35 -5.76 -9.71
N ILE A 118 -0.68 -4.54 -10.14
CA ILE A 118 0.27 -3.43 -10.12
C ILE A 118 0.79 -3.20 -8.68
N SER A 119 -0.10 -3.11 -7.70
CA SER A 119 0.28 -2.99 -6.28
C SER A 119 1.24 -4.09 -5.84
N ASN A 120 0.98 -5.36 -6.16
CA ASN A 120 1.80 -6.49 -5.75
C ASN A 120 3.24 -6.39 -6.28
N VAL A 121 3.43 -5.84 -7.49
CA VAL A 121 4.76 -5.58 -8.05
C VAL A 121 5.59 -4.69 -7.12
N PHE A 122 4.97 -3.64 -6.55
CA PHE A 122 5.64 -2.66 -5.69
C PHE A 122 5.67 -3.07 -4.22
N VAL A 123 4.66 -3.78 -3.72
CA VAL A 123 4.62 -4.28 -2.33
C VAL A 123 5.84 -5.14 -2.01
N ALA A 124 6.30 -5.96 -2.94
CA ALA A 124 7.52 -6.75 -2.78
C ALA A 124 8.79 -5.89 -2.63
N LEU A 125 8.77 -4.65 -3.10
CA LEU A 125 9.89 -3.70 -3.06
C LEU A 125 9.85 -2.76 -1.84
N LEU A 126 8.71 -2.67 -1.15
CA LEU A 126 8.49 -1.71 -0.06
C LEU A 126 9.57 -1.76 1.04
N PRO A 127 10.00 -2.94 1.54
CA PRO A 127 11.04 -2.96 2.58
C PRO A 127 12.33 -2.28 2.11
N GLY A 128 12.74 -2.54 0.86
CA GLY A 128 13.91 -1.91 0.24
C GLY A 128 13.71 -0.40 0.02
N ILE A 129 12.54 0.01 -0.51
CA ILE A 129 12.21 1.42 -0.75
C ILE A 129 12.22 2.22 0.56
N ILE A 130 11.62 1.68 1.62
CA ILE A 130 11.58 2.32 2.94
C ILE A 130 12.99 2.44 3.51
N ALA A 131 13.77 1.36 3.50
CA ALA A 131 15.15 1.36 4.01
C ALA A 131 16.03 2.34 3.23
N ALA A 132 15.99 2.31 1.90
CA ALA A 132 16.75 3.23 1.04
C ALA A 132 16.32 4.69 1.25
N GLY A 133 15.01 4.94 1.41
CA GLY A 133 14.47 6.26 1.71
C GLY A 133 14.97 6.80 3.05
N LEU A 134 14.95 5.99 4.11
CA LEU A 134 15.48 6.38 5.43
C LEU A 134 16.99 6.63 5.39
N ILE A 135 17.75 5.79 4.69
CA ILE A 135 19.21 6.00 4.50
C ILE A 135 19.45 7.34 3.81
N ASN A 136 18.77 7.63 2.72
CA ASN A 136 18.90 8.90 2.00
C ASN A 136 18.50 10.08 2.88
N GLY A 137 17.43 9.94 3.69
CA GLY A 137 17.01 10.96 4.66
C GLY A 137 18.08 11.23 5.72
N ILE A 138 18.67 10.19 6.31
CA ILE A 138 19.77 10.31 7.29
C ILE A 138 20.99 10.98 6.64
N CYS A 139 21.41 10.54 5.45
CA CYS A 139 22.49 11.17 4.72
C CYS A 139 22.22 12.65 4.43
N ASN A 140 21.00 12.99 4.08
CA ASN A 140 20.58 14.38 3.87
C ASN A 140 20.71 15.22 5.14
N VAL A 141 20.23 14.71 6.29
CA VAL A 141 20.38 15.39 7.60
C VAL A 141 21.84 15.59 7.95
N ILE A 142 22.69 14.56 7.78
CA ILE A 142 24.14 14.66 8.02
C ILE A 142 24.75 15.74 7.12
N ASN A 143 24.43 15.73 5.82
CA ASN A 143 24.99 16.68 4.86
C ASN A 143 24.64 18.13 5.21
N VAL A 144 23.38 18.38 5.59
CA VAL A 144 22.92 19.72 5.98
C VAL A 144 23.54 20.15 7.31
N SER A 145 23.55 19.25 8.32
CA SER A 145 24.11 19.56 9.64
C SER A 145 25.60 19.84 9.64
N THR A 146 26.34 19.26 8.71
CA THR A 146 27.79 19.46 8.56
C THR A 146 28.18 20.45 7.46
N ALA A 147 27.19 21.15 6.89
CA ALA A 147 27.37 22.04 5.74
C ALA A 147 28.17 21.37 4.60
N GLY A 148 27.97 20.06 4.39
CA GLY A 148 28.65 19.29 3.35
C GLY A 148 30.10 18.83 3.71
N ALA A 149 30.59 19.11 4.91
CA ALA A 149 31.99 18.78 5.30
C ALA A 149 32.29 17.26 5.20
N LEU A 150 31.31 16.41 5.40
CA LEU A 150 31.47 14.95 5.34
C LEU A 150 31.15 14.34 3.96
N ALA A 151 30.78 15.15 2.99
CA ALA A 151 30.38 14.67 1.67
C ALA A 151 31.47 13.91 0.90
N GLY A 152 32.77 14.21 1.19
CA GLY A 152 33.93 13.51 0.62
C GLY A 152 34.35 12.24 1.34
N GLU A 153 33.81 11.98 2.52
CA GLU A 153 34.20 10.83 3.34
C GLU A 153 33.72 9.51 2.73
N TRP A 154 34.63 8.52 2.66
CA TRP A 154 34.33 7.22 2.03
C TRP A 154 33.16 6.49 2.67
N TRP A 155 33.06 6.52 3.99
CA TRP A 155 31.97 5.87 4.72
C TRP A 155 30.61 6.54 4.45
N TYR A 156 30.60 7.87 4.35
CA TYR A 156 29.39 8.64 3.99
C TYR A 156 28.94 8.30 2.57
N GLN A 157 29.87 8.28 1.60
CA GLN A 157 29.58 7.89 0.23
C GLN A 157 29.14 6.43 0.14
N GLY A 158 29.71 5.54 0.97
CA GLY A 158 29.28 4.14 1.07
C GLY A 158 27.82 4.01 1.51
N ILE A 159 27.42 4.67 2.60
CA ILE A 159 26.04 4.68 3.10
C ILE A 159 25.09 5.30 2.06
N ARG A 160 25.47 6.44 1.50
CA ARG A 160 24.70 7.12 0.47
C ARG A 160 24.48 6.23 -0.76
N SER A 161 25.50 5.51 -1.20
CA SER A 161 25.40 4.58 -2.33
C SER A 161 24.41 3.45 -2.07
N MET A 162 24.34 2.93 -0.85
CA MET A 162 23.34 1.91 -0.48
C MET A 162 21.90 2.43 -0.63
N GLY A 163 21.64 3.68 -0.19
CA GLY A 163 20.33 4.32 -0.35
C GLY A 163 19.99 4.61 -1.81
N TRP A 164 20.95 5.03 -2.62
CA TRP A 164 20.72 5.37 -4.03
C TRP A 164 20.67 4.16 -4.96
N ALA A 165 21.36 3.07 -4.65
CA ALA A 165 21.43 1.88 -5.51
C ALA A 165 20.06 1.33 -5.87
N LEU A 166 19.12 1.29 -4.91
CA LEU A 166 17.76 0.82 -5.17
C LEU A 166 17.05 1.71 -6.21
N PHE A 167 17.09 3.02 -6.00
CA PHE A 167 16.36 3.97 -6.86
C PHE A 167 16.96 4.05 -8.27
N ALA A 168 18.28 3.99 -8.40
CA ALA A 168 18.97 3.99 -9.68
C ALA A 168 18.61 2.77 -10.56
N TYR A 169 18.39 1.61 -9.94
CA TYR A 169 18.10 0.35 -10.63
C TYR A 169 16.68 -0.13 -10.44
N LEU A 170 15.80 0.70 -9.91
CA LEU A 170 14.40 0.34 -9.62
C LEU A 170 13.62 -0.21 -10.84
N PRO A 171 13.80 0.28 -12.08
CA PRO A 171 13.15 -0.29 -13.25
C PRO A 171 13.46 -1.78 -13.46
N ILE A 172 14.66 -2.25 -13.10
CA ILE A 172 15.02 -3.68 -13.18
C ILE A 172 14.14 -4.51 -12.26
N LEU A 173 14.04 -4.08 -11.01
CA LEU A 173 13.25 -4.78 -9.98
C LEU A 173 11.75 -4.73 -10.30
N VAL A 174 11.27 -3.61 -10.85
CA VAL A 174 9.88 -3.46 -11.29
C VAL A 174 9.58 -4.41 -12.45
N GLY A 175 10.43 -4.45 -13.49
CA GLY A 175 10.27 -5.37 -14.60
C GLY A 175 10.32 -6.84 -14.17
N TYR A 176 11.26 -7.18 -13.27
CA TYR A 176 11.40 -8.51 -12.67
C TYR A 176 10.12 -8.94 -11.93
N ASN A 177 9.62 -8.09 -11.03
CA ASN A 177 8.42 -8.39 -10.25
C ASN A 177 7.15 -8.37 -11.12
N ALA A 178 7.08 -7.48 -12.11
CA ALA A 178 5.96 -7.45 -13.05
C ALA A 178 5.86 -8.76 -13.82
N ALA A 179 6.96 -9.23 -14.40
CA ALA A 179 6.94 -10.51 -15.13
C ALA A 179 6.51 -11.66 -14.22
N ARG A 180 7.01 -11.71 -12.97
CA ARG A 180 6.61 -12.73 -11.98
C ARG A 180 5.13 -12.65 -11.63
N GLU A 181 4.61 -11.46 -11.34
CA GLU A 181 3.20 -11.25 -10.96
C GLU A 181 2.25 -11.58 -12.12
N PHE A 182 2.67 -11.36 -13.37
CA PHE A 182 1.90 -11.69 -14.55
C PHE A 182 2.18 -13.11 -15.08
N GLY A 183 2.90 -13.96 -14.32
CA GLY A 183 3.07 -15.39 -14.59
C GLY A 183 4.06 -15.73 -15.69
N GLY A 184 5.12 -14.96 -15.86
CA GLY A 184 6.25 -15.21 -16.75
C GLY A 184 7.58 -15.32 -16.00
N SER A 185 8.67 -15.44 -16.77
CA SER A 185 10.03 -15.49 -16.26
C SER A 185 10.46 -14.13 -15.71
N ALA A 186 10.73 -14.09 -14.39
CA ALA A 186 11.17 -12.87 -13.72
C ALA A 186 12.49 -12.33 -14.29
N ALA A 187 13.42 -13.20 -14.72
CA ALA A 187 14.69 -12.80 -15.31
C ALA A 187 14.48 -12.04 -16.64
N LEU A 188 13.55 -12.51 -17.51
CA LEU A 188 13.24 -11.83 -18.77
C LEU A 188 12.63 -10.45 -18.50
N GLY A 189 11.75 -10.33 -17.48
CA GLY A 189 11.22 -9.05 -17.04
C GLY A 189 12.31 -8.12 -16.48
N GLY A 190 13.28 -8.66 -15.76
CA GLY A 190 14.45 -7.90 -15.29
C GLY A 190 15.27 -7.33 -16.47
N ILE A 191 15.51 -8.11 -17.52
CA ILE A 191 16.19 -7.66 -18.74
C ILE A 191 15.38 -6.53 -19.42
N ALA A 192 14.05 -6.66 -19.48
CA ALA A 192 13.19 -5.59 -19.99
C ALA A 192 13.37 -4.29 -19.18
N GLY A 193 13.46 -4.40 -17.85
CA GLY A 193 13.75 -3.27 -16.95
C GLY A 193 15.14 -2.67 -17.17
N MET A 194 16.17 -3.49 -17.45
CA MET A 194 17.53 -3.00 -17.78
C MET A 194 17.52 -2.16 -19.06
N MET A 195 16.70 -2.50 -20.03
CA MET A 195 16.55 -1.71 -21.27
C MET A 195 15.82 -0.37 -21.05
N CYS A 196 15.25 -0.14 -19.89
CA CYS A 196 14.65 1.15 -19.48
C CYS A 196 15.61 2.03 -18.69
N ILE A 197 16.91 1.67 -18.62
CA ILE A 197 17.96 2.42 -17.91
C ILE A 197 19.03 2.83 -18.88
N ALA A 198 19.48 4.07 -18.81
CA ALA A 198 20.57 4.57 -19.64
C ALA A 198 21.88 3.84 -19.29
N ASN A 199 22.62 3.42 -20.31
CA ASN A 199 23.90 2.75 -20.18
C ASN A 199 24.85 3.20 -21.30
N SER A 200 25.89 3.96 -20.93
CA SER A 200 26.87 4.50 -21.88
C SER A 200 27.73 3.44 -22.58
N ALA A 201 27.80 2.21 -22.06
CA ALA A 201 28.50 1.10 -22.70
C ALA A 201 27.76 0.52 -23.92
N MET A 202 26.46 0.80 -24.06
CA MET A 202 25.63 0.34 -25.18
C MET A 202 25.18 1.54 -26.00
N PRO A 203 25.60 1.66 -27.29
CA PRO A 203 25.31 2.85 -28.11
C PRO A 203 23.83 3.23 -28.18
N LEU A 204 22.93 2.23 -28.27
CA LEU A 204 21.49 2.46 -28.33
C LEU A 204 20.88 2.87 -26.97
N LEU A 205 21.50 2.43 -25.88
CA LEU A 205 21.04 2.74 -24.50
C LEU A 205 21.80 3.95 -23.91
N ALA A 206 22.75 4.53 -24.62
CA ALA A 206 23.47 5.70 -24.15
C ALA A 206 22.51 6.90 -23.97
N PRO A 207 22.71 7.71 -22.92
CA PRO A 207 21.97 8.96 -22.81
C PRO A 207 22.39 9.86 -23.97
N GLY A 208 21.42 10.33 -24.73
CA GLY A 208 21.46 11.18 -25.91
C GLY A 208 22.85 11.44 -26.54
N ALA A 209 23.05 11.05 -27.77
CA ALA A 209 24.29 11.41 -28.46
C ALA A 209 24.43 12.94 -28.41
N ALA A 210 25.60 13.42 -27.94
CA ALA A 210 25.93 14.85 -27.92
C ALA A 210 25.92 15.44 -29.34
N ASP A 211 26.13 14.58 -30.34
CA ASP A 211 26.06 14.93 -31.77
C ASP A 211 24.85 14.25 -32.43
N PRO A 212 23.82 15.02 -32.86
CA PRO A 212 22.67 14.48 -33.59
C PRO A 212 23.03 13.66 -34.81
N ALA A 213 24.19 13.90 -35.46
CA ALA A 213 24.63 13.18 -36.64
C ALA A 213 25.04 11.73 -36.34
N THR A 214 25.39 11.40 -35.11
CA THR A 214 25.75 10.04 -34.65
C THR A 214 24.61 9.31 -33.95
N ALA A 215 23.46 9.97 -33.79
CA ALA A 215 22.31 9.40 -33.10
C ALA A 215 21.69 8.24 -33.88
N ILE A 216 21.43 7.12 -33.21
CA ILE A 216 20.67 6.01 -33.80
C ILE A 216 19.19 6.36 -33.70
N LEU A 217 18.56 6.61 -34.84
CA LEU A 217 17.15 6.97 -34.92
C LEU A 217 16.28 5.71 -35.07
N LEU A 218 15.16 5.68 -34.33
CA LEU A 218 14.17 4.62 -34.42
C LEU A 218 13.30 4.80 -35.70
N PRO A 219 12.99 3.72 -36.42
CA PRO A 219 12.33 3.83 -37.73
C PRO A 219 10.87 4.35 -37.66
N LEU A 220 10.15 4.17 -36.56
CA LEU A 220 8.75 4.62 -36.42
C LEU A 220 8.63 6.07 -35.96
N THR A 221 9.47 6.48 -35.05
CA THR A 221 9.40 7.81 -34.40
C THR A 221 10.31 8.82 -35.06
N ASN A 222 11.27 8.35 -35.84
CA ASN A 222 12.39 9.13 -36.43
C ASN A 222 13.12 9.97 -35.36
N ALA A 223 13.13 9.47 -34.13
CA ALA A 223 13.73 10.09 -32.96
C ALA A 223 14.78 9.16 -32.35
N GLN A 224 15.75 9.74 -31.65
CA GLN A 224 16.71 8.96 -30.87
C GLN A 224 16.00 8.19 -29.74
N TYR A 225 16.39 6.93 -29.55
CA TYR A 225 15.89 6.16 -28.41
C TYR A 225 16.37 6.76 -27.11
N ASN A 226 15.42 7.05 -26.20
CA ASN A 226 15.74 7.46 -24.84
C ASN A 226 15.25 6.37 -23.88
N PRO A 227 16.15 5.53 -23.35
CA PRO A 227 15.77 4.42 -22.48
C PRO A 227 15.07 4.86 -21.20
N ALA A 228 15.34 6.05 -20.68
CA ALA A 228 14.75 6.58 -19.46
C ALA A 228 13.38 7.25 -19.69
N ALA A 229 12.97 7.57 -20.92
CA ALA A 229 11.79 8.39 -21.18
C ALA A 229 10.48 7.81 -20.61
N GLY A 230 10.26 6.50 -20.74
CA GLY A 230 9.12 5.79 -20.11
C GLY A 230 9.40 5.30 -18.69
N GLY A 231 10.68 5.29 -18.30
CA GLY A 231 11.13 4.98 -16.96
C GLY A 231 10.51 3.71 -16.38
N MET A 232 10.02 3.84 -15.19
CA MET A 232 9.44 2.76 -14.40
C MET A 232 8.10 2.25 -14.95
N ILE A 233 7.31 3.12 -15.59
CA ILE A 233 6.03 2.75 -16.21
C ILE A 233 6.29 1.85 -17.42
N ALA A 234 7.27 2.19 -18.24
CA ALA A 234 7.67 1.34 -19.36
C ALA A 234 8.20 -0.01 -18.88
N ALA A 235 9.00 -0.06 -17.81
CA ALA A 235 9.51 -1.30 -17.22
C ALA A 235 8.37 -2.19 -16.69
N LEU A 236 7.36 -1.60 -16.03
CA LEU A 236 6.17 -2.31 -15.56
C LEU A 236 5.38 -2.95 -16.73
N ILE A 237 5.10 -2.15 -17.75
CA ILE A 237 4.36 -2.61 -18.95
C ILE A 237 5.17 -3.67 -19.69
N ALA A 238 6.48 -3.47 -19.85
CA ALA A 238 7.36 -4.41 -20.53
C ALA A 238 7.46 -5.74 -19.78
N GLY A 239 7.61 -5.73 -18.45
CA GLY A 239 7.62 -6.96 -17.66
C GLY A 239 6.32 -7.76 -17.81
N ALA A 240 5.17 -7.09 -17.75
CA ALA A 240 3.87 -7.73 -17.97
C ALA A 240 3.71 -8.25 -19.41
N PHE A 241 4.17 -7.50 -20.41
CA PHE A 241 4.13 -7.88 -21.82
C PHE A 241 5.03 -9.08 -22.12
N PHE A 242 6.27 -9.08 -21.57
CA PHE A 242 7.20 -10.20 -21.74
C PHE A 242 6.61 -11.48 -21.14
N ALA A 243 6.00 -11.40 -19.96
CA ALA A 243 5.32 -12.53 -19.35
C ALA A 243 4.14 -13.04 -20.19
N TRP A 244 3.35 -12.13 -20.75
CA TRP A 244 2.26 -12.52 -21.65
C TRP A 244 2.80 -13.20 -22.91
N MET A 245 3.78 -12.60 -23.55
CA MET A 245 4.38 -13.11 -24.78
C MET A 245 5.08 -14.47 -24.57
N GLU A 246 5.82 -14.64 -23.46
CA GLU A 246 6.42 -15.91 -23.10
C GLU A 246 5.39 -17.02 -23.04
N ARG A 247 4.26 -16.78 -22.38
CA ARG A 247 3.17 -17.75 -22.29
C ARG A 247 2.56 -18.10 -23.66
N GLN A 248 2.48 -17.15 -24.59
CA GLN A 248 1.98 -17.45 -25.95
C GLN A 248 2.99 -18.27 -26.75
N ILE A 249 4.27 -17.91 -26.71
CA ILE A 249 5.34 -18.61 -27.41
C ILE A 249 5.46 -20.05 -26.92
N ARG A 250 5.47 -20.28 -25.59
CA ARG A 250 5.56 -21.61 -24.99
C ARG A 250 4.41 -22.55 -25.37
N LYS A 251 3.22 -22.01 -25.69
CA LYS A 251 2.07 -22.84 -26.13
C LYS A 251 2.30 -23.52 -27.48
N VAL A 252 3.08 -22.93 -28.34
CA VAL A 252 3.34 -23.41 -29.69
C VAL A 252 4.75 -24.00 -29.84
N MET A 253 5.60 -23.85 -28.83
CA MET A 253 6.99 -24.30 -28.87
C MET A 253 7.10 -25.82 -28.64
N PRO A 254 7.82 -26.56 -29.46
CA PRO A 254 8.15 -27.96 -29.16
C PRO A 254 8.98 -28.08 -27.86
N ASN A 255 8.69 -29.08 -27.04
CA ASN A 255 9.36 -29.29 -25.75
C ASN A 255 10.90 -29.31 -25.82
N ALA A 256 11.46 -29.90 -26.89
CA ALA A 256 12.91 -29.95 -27.07
C ALA A 256 13.56 -28.58 -27.27
N LEU A 257 12.83 -27.58 -27.77
CA LEU A 257 13.32 -26.24 -28.09
C LEU A 257 12.91 -25.19 -27.04
N ASP A 258 11.94 -25.50 -26.19
CA ASP A 258 11.31 -24.53 -25.28
C ASP A 258 12.31 -23.86 -24.33
N THR A 259 13.27 -24.62 -23.82
CA THR A 259 14.21 -24.11 -22.81
C THR A 259 15.09 -22.95 -23.29
N PHE A 260 15.47 -22.93 -24.58
CA PHE A 260 16.37 -21.91 -25.13
C PHE A 260 15.72 -21.01 -26.19
N LEU A 261 14.83 -21.56 -27.05
CA LEU A 261 14.26 -20.80 -28.14
C LEU A 261 13.12 -19.88 -27.67
N SER A 262 12.32 -20.30 -26.68
CA SER A 262 11.26 -19.44 -26.13
C SER A 262 11.82 -18.19 -25.46
N PRO A 263 12.80 -18.24 -24.53
CA PRO A 263 13.43 -17.03 -23.98
C PRO A 263 14.09 -16.16 -25.04
N LEU A 264 14.76 -16.75 -26.04
CA LEU A 264 15.41 -16.01 -27.11
C LEU A 264 14.40 -15.21 -27.93
N LEU A 265 13.31 -15.82 -28.33
CA LEU A 265 12.24 -15.14 -29.10
C LEU A 265 11.56 -14.05 -28.27
N VAL A 266 11.30 -14.32 -26.96
CA VAL A 266 10.76 -13.31 -26.04
C VAL A 266 11.67 -12.10 -25.97
N LEU A 267 12.99 -12.30 -25.83
CA LEU A 267 13.94 -11.19 -25.75
C LEU A 267 14.00 -10.40 -27.05
N ILE A 268 14.13 -11.07 -28.20
CA ILE A 268 14.25 -10.37 -29.50
C ILE A 268 12.96 -9.58 -29.79
N ILE A 269 11.82 -10.26 -29.83
CA ILE A 269 10.53 -9.63 -30.17
C ILE A 269 10.15 -8.59 -29.11
N GLY A 270 10.36 -8.94 -27.82
CA GLY A 270 10.07 -8.08 -26.70
C GLY A 270 10.94 -6.81 -26.68
N ALA A 271 12.22 -6.89 -27.02
CA ALA A 271 13.10 -5.74 -27.12
C ALA A 271 12.64 -4.75 -28.21
N PHE A 272 12.30 -5.25 -29.39
CA PHE A 272 11.74 -4.39 -30.45
C PHE A 272 10.39 -3.79 -30.03
N ALA A 273 9.49 -4.57 -29.44
CA ALA A 273 8.22 -4.06 -28.91
C ALA A 273 8.42 -3.02 -27.81
N LEU A 274 9.42 -3.23 -26.95
CA LEU A 274 9.78 -2.27 -25.91
C LEU A 274 10.24 -0.94 -26.51
N MET A 275 11.19 -0.98 -27.42
CA MET A 275 11.75 0.24 -28.01
C MET A 275 10.75 1.01 -28.88
N LEU A 276 9.97 0.29 -29.71
CA LEU A 276 9.14 0.90 -30.72
C LEU A 276 7.73 1.29 -30.22
N VAL A 277 7.23 0.60 -29.21
CA VAL A 277 5.84 0.78 -28.74
C VAL A 277 5.76 1.06 -27.23
N ILE A 278 6.33 0.19 -26.38
CA ILE A 278 6.10 0.26 -24.95
C ILE A 278 6.76 1.51 -24.36
N GLN A 279 7.99 1.84 -24.76
CA GLN A 279 8.70 3.01 -24.28
C GLN A 279 8.03 4.33 -24.69
N PRO A 280 7.62 4.56 -25.94
CA PRO A 280 6.82 5.72 -26.33
C PRO A 280 5.50 5.82 -25.57
N VAL A 281 4.77 4.71 -25.39
CA VAL A 281 3.53 4.68 -24.59
C VAL A 281 3.82 4.99 -23.12
N GLY A 282 4.87 4.41 -22.55
CA GLY A 282 5.31 4.71 -21.20
C GLY A 282 5.66 6.19 -21.02
N ALA A 283 6.39 6.78 -21.97
CA ALA A 283 6.73 8.20 -21.96
C ALA A 283 5.50 9.10 -22.06
N TRP A 284 4.54 8.75 -22.92
CA TRP A 284 3.27 9.46 -23.02
C TRP A 284 2.46 9.38 -21.71
N LEU A 285 2.35 8.19 -21.10
CA LEU A 285 1.67 8.01 -19.81
C LEU A 285 2.36 8.82 -18.71
N THR A 286 3.70 8.79 -18.68
CA THR A 286 4.50 9.59 -17.74
C THR A 286 4.16 11.08 -17.89
N THR A 287 4.18 11.60 -19.13
CA THR A 287 3.83 13.00 -19.41
C THR A 287 2.38 13.32 -19.03
N ALA A 288 1.44 12.44 -19.31
CA ALA A 288 0.04 12.61 -18.93
C ALA A 288 -0.14 12.69 -17.41
N ILE A 289 0.53 11.81 -16.65
CA ILE A 289 0.52 11.84 -15.18
C ILE A 289 1.10 13.18 -14.68
N PHE A 290 2.26 13.61 -15.19
CA PHE A 290 2.84 14.91 -14.83
C PHE A 290 1.90 16.06 -15.15
N SER A 291 1.24 16.04 -16.31
CA SER A 291 0.28 17.10 -16.69
C SER A 291 -0.91 17.18 -15.72
N VAL A 292 -1.43 16.01 -15.29
CA VAL A 292 -2.51 15.98 -14.28
C VAL A 292 -2.02 16.50 -12.93
N LEU A 293 -0.83 16.10 -12.48
CA LEU A 293 -0.25 16.58 -11.23
C LEU A 293 0.00 18.11 -11.29
N THR A 294 0.59 18.60 -12.37
CA THR A 294 0.81 20.04 -12.61
C THR A 294 -0.50 20.81 -12.58
N PHE A 295 -1.54 20.28 -13.25
CA PHE A 295 -2.88 20.89 -13.19
C PHE A 295 -3.41 20.97 -11.76
N ILE A 296 -3.28 19.88 -10.98
CA ILE A 296 -3.73 19.85 -9.59
C ILE A 296 -2.95 20.87 -8.75
N PHE A 297 -1.62 20.94 -8.89
CA PHE A 297 -0.79 21.84 -8.09
C PHE A 297 -0.91 23.31 -8.52
N GLU A 298 -0.92 23.60 -9.81
CA GLU A 298 -0.93 24.97 -10.31
C GLU A 298 -2.33 25.57 -10.40
N LYS A 299 -3.35 24.80 -10.79
CA LYS A 299 -4.71 25.29 -11.00
C LYS A 299 -5.59 25.11 -9.76
N LEU A 300 -5.52 23.97 -9.08
CA LEU A 300 -6.31 23.74 -7.88
C LEU A 300 -5.53 24.14 -6.60
N GLY A 301 -4.20 24.17 -6.64
CA GLY A 301 -3.35 24.60 -5.52
C GLY A 301 -3.76 24.01 -4.18
N VAL A 302 -4.13 24.88 -3.25
CA VAL A 302 -4.56 24.50 -1.89
C VAL A 302 -5.77 23.56 -1.89
N LEU A 303 -6.74 23.76 -2.78
CA LEU A 303 -7.91 22.91 -2.92
C LEU A 303 -7.51 21.52 -3.44
N GLY A 304 -6.57 21.46 -4.38
CA GLY A 304 -6.00 20.19 -4.86
C GLY A 304 -5.34 19.39 -3.73
N GLY A 305 -4.55 20.06 -2.90
CA GLY A 305 -3.94 19.46 -1.70
C GLY A 305 -5.00 18.92 -0.72
N TYR A 306 -6.07 19.67 -0.50
CA TYR A 306 -7.19 19.20 0.33
C TYR A 306 -7.83 17.93 -0.22
N ILE A 307 -8.21 17.93 -1.50
CA ILE A 307 -8.90 16.80 -2.15
C ILE A 307 -8.02 15.56 -2.17
N LEU A 308 -6.74 15.69 -2.53
CA LEU A 308 -5.80 14.57 -2.58
C LEU A 308 -5.60 13.93 -1.21
N SER A 309 -5.38 14.74 -0.18
CA SER A 309 -5.18 14.22 1.18
C SER A 309 -6.46 13.60 1.76
N ALA A 310 -7.62 14.26 1.60
CA ALA A 310 -8.91 13.75 2.06
C ALA A 310 -9.31 12.45 1.32
N GLY A 311 -8.97 12.33 0.03
CA GLY A 311 -9.26 11.15 -0.79
C GLY A 311 -8.29 9.99 -0.58
N PHE A 312 -7.18 10.18 0.12
CA PHE A 312 -6.14 9.16 0.20
C PHE A 312 -6.51 7.98 1.12
N LEU A 313 -7.10 8.21 2.29
CA LEU A 313 -7.50 7.15 3.21
C LEU A 313 -8.47 6.12 2.60
N PRO A 314 -9.49 6.51 1.81
CA PRO A 314 -10.30 5.57 1.05
C PRO A 314 -9.47 4.66 0.13
N LEU A 315 -8.44 5.19 -0.54
CA LEU A 315 -7.53 4.37 -1.36
C LEU A 315 -6.68 3.43 -0.50
N VAL A 316 -6.23 3.89 0.67
CA VAL A 316 -5.50 3.05 1.64
C VAL A 316 -6.37 1.91 2.12
N SER A 317 -7.64 2.19 2.45
CA SER A 317 -8.56 1.20 3.02
C SER A 317 -8.83 0.00 2.11
N VAL A 318 -8.72 0.19 0.80
CA VAL A 318 -8.89 -0.87 -0.20
C VAL A 318 -7.55 -1.36 -0.79
N GLY A 319 -6.42 -0.83 -0.31
CA GLY A 319 -5.07 -1.20 -0.76
C GLY A 319 -4.62 -0.60 -2.09
N LEU A 320 -5.42 0.30 -2.70
CA LEU A 320 -5.11 0.91 -4.00
C LEU A 320 -4.04 2.00 -3.93
N HIS A 321 -3.75 2.55 -2.75
CA HIS A 321 -2.71 3.58 -2.56
C HIS A 321 -1.32 3.13 -3.03
N GLN A 322 -1.04 1.83 -3.01
CA GLN A 322 0.23 1.27 -3.52
C GLN A 322 0.41 1.45 -5.04
N ALA A 323 -0.69 1.63 -5.78
CA ALA A 323 -0.63 1.96 -7.20
C ALA A 323 -0.05 3.37 -7.48
N LEU A 324 0.08 4.22 -6.45
CA LEU A 324 0.74 5.52 -6.55
C LEU A 324 2.27 5.42 -6.39
N THR A 325 2.81 4.28 -5.97
CA THR A 325 4.26 4.09 -5.76
C THR A 325 5.09 4.40 -7.02
N PRO A 326 4.69 4.00 -8.25
CA PRO A 326 5.38 4.42 -9.47
C PRO A 326 5.43 5.94 -9.63
N ILE A 327 4.35 6.64 -9.30
CA ILE A 327 4.26 8.10 -9.40
C ILE A 327 5.22 8.75 -8.41
N HIS A 328 5.25 8.27 -7.16
CA HIS A 328 6.22 8.77 -6.18
C HIS A 328 7.67 8.55 -6.61
N ALA A 329 7.95 7.39 -7.19
CA ALA A 329 9.30 7.09 -7.66
C ALA A 329 9.70 7.98 -8.85
N MET A 330 8.78 8.26 -9.79
CA MET A 330 9.01 9.23 -10.87
C MET A 330 9.26 10.65 -10.35
N LEU A 331 8.50 11.08 -9.33
CA LEU A 331 8.66 12.40 -8.72
C LEU A 331 9.99 12.51 -7.93
N ASN A 332 10.51 11.40 -7.41
CA ASN A 332 11.78 11.35 -6.72
C ASN A 332 12.98 11.04 -7.65
N ASP A 333 12.76 10.97 -8.97
CA ASP A 333 13.83 10.79 -9.94
C ASP A 333 14.63 12.09 -10.09
N PRO A 334 15.94 12.11 -9.77
CA PRO A 334 16.79 13.31 -9.90
C PRO A 334 16.89 13.83 -11.33
N ASP A 335 16.78 12.94 -12.32
CA ASP A 335 16.83 13.27 -13.74
C ASP A 335 15.43 13.61 -14.30
N GLY A 336 14.39 13.45 -13.47
CA GLY A 336 13.01 13.73 -13.81
C GLY A 336 12.65 15.21 -13.79
N ALA A 337 11.40 15.52 -14.19
CA ALA A 337 10.89 16.88 -14.31
C ALA A 337 10.91 17.67 -12.99
N THR A 338 10.78 16.98 -11.85
CA THR A 338 10.78 17.54 -10.48
C THR A 338 12.17 17.60 -9.85
N LYS A 339 13.21 17.15 -10.56
CA LYS A 339 14.59 17.07 -10.06
C LYS A 339 14.69 16.36 -8.71
N GLY A 340 13.95 15.27 -8.55
CA GLY A 340 13.97 14.44 -7.36
C GLY A 340 13.13 14.95 -6.19
N ILE A 341 12.36 16.03 -6.34
CA ILE A 341 11.50 16.54 -5.28
C ILE A 341 10.06 16.11 -5.50
N ASN A 342 9.53 15.37 -4.55
CA ASN A 342 8.16 14.87 -4.57
C ASN A 342 7.23 15.75 -3.73
N TYR A 343 6.44 16.59 -4.36
CA TYR A 343 5.45 17.46 -3.70
C TYR A 343 4.13 16.75 -3.40
N LEU A 344 3.87 15.60 -4.01
CA LEU A 344 2.64 14.82 -3.76
C LEU A 344 2.70 14.08 -2.43
N LEU A 345 3.85 13.47 -2.11
CA LEU A 345 3.97 12.59 -0.95
C LEU A 345 3.65 13.30 0.38
N PRO A 346 4.14 14.52 0.69
CA PRO A 346 3.79 15.21 1.93
C PRO A 346 2.30 15.51 2.07
N ILE A 347 1.62 15.79 0.97
CA ILE A 347 0.17 16.01 0.95
C ILE A 347 -0.56 14.74 1.38
N LEU A 348 -0.19 13.60 0.81
CA LEU A 348 -0.79 12.30 1.13
C LEU A 348 -0.43 11.82 2.55
N MET A 349 0.75 12.18 3.07
CA MET A 349 1.16 11.87 4.44
C MET A 349 0.23 12.49 5.49
N MET A 350 -0.43 13.61 5.20
CA MET A 350 -1.38 14.25 6.11
C MET A 350 -2.62 13.39 6.39
N ALA A 351 -2.87 12.39 5.56
CA ALA A 351 -3.93 11.41 5.78
C ALA A 351 -3.77 10.67 7.12
N GLY A 352 -2.53 10.28 7.47
CA GLY A 352 -2.21 9.73 8.79
C GLY A 352 -2.50 10.71 9.94
N GLY A 353 -2.28 12.00 9.69
CA GLY A 353 -2.58 13.06 10.67
C GLY A 353 -4.07 13.13 11.01
N GLY A 354 -4.94 13.12 9.98
CA GLY A 354 -6.39 13.08 10.19
C GLY A 354 -6.84 11.88 11.03
N GLN A 355 -6.21 10.71 10.82
CA GLN A 355 -6.48 9.49 11.61
C GLN A 355 -6.08 9.65 13.08
N VAL A 356 -4.89 10.16 13.36
CA VAL A 356 -4.42 10.40 14.73
C VAL A 356 -5.34 11.38 15.44
N GLY A 357 -5.73 12.48 14.78
CA GLY A 357 -6.69 13.43 15.32
C GLY A 357 -8.04 12.80 15.65
N ALA A 358 -8.60 12.02 14.74
CA ALA A 358 -9.85 11.29 14.95
C ALA A 358 -9.74 10.28 16.10
N GLY A 359 -8.65 9.54 16.18
CA GLY A 359 -8.37 8.62 17.28
C GLY A 359 -8.33 9.34 18.63
N LEU A 360 -7.61 10.45 18.73
CA LEU A 360 -7.57 11.26 19.95
C LEU A 360 -8.97 11.72 20.39
N ALA A 361 -9.79 12.20 19.45
CA ALA A 361 -11.17 12.61 19.77
C ALA A 361 -12.00 11.44 20.30
N LEU A 362 -11.89 10.25 19.70
CA LEU A 362 -12.54 9.04 20.20
C LEU A 362 -12.06 8.69 21.60
N TYR A 363 -10.75 8.69 21.85
CA TYR A 363 -10.17 8.36 23.15
C TYR A 363 -10.73 9.22 24.28
N PHE A 364 -10.79 10.54 24.07
CA PHE A 364 -11.25 11.47 25.12
C PHE A 364 -12.77 11.48 25.28
N LYS A 365 -13.53 11.28 24.20
CA LYS A 365 -14.98 11.46 24.23
C LYS A 365 -15.76 10.18 24.53
N THR A 366 -15.30 9.00 24.06
CA THR A 366 -16.02 7.75 24.30
C THR A 366 -15.97 7.29 25.76
N LYS A 367 -17.01 6.59 26.19
CA LYS A 367 -17.06 5.90 27.49
C LYS A 367 -16.63 4.42 27.37
N ASN A 368 -16.58 3.86 26.17
CA ASN A 368 -16.27 2.47 25.92
C ASN A 368 -14.80 2.15 26.22
N ALA A 369 -14.56 1.29 27.20
CA ALA A 369 -13.21 0.95 27.67
C ALA A 369 -12.38 0.19 26.61
N LYS A 370 -13.02 -0.69 25.83
CA LYS A 370 -12.36 -1.48 24.79
C LYS A 370 -11.88 -0.60 23.64
N LEU A 371 -12.73 0.34 23.19
CA LEU A 371 -12.32 1.32 22.19
C LEU A 371 -11.16 2.18 22.67
N LYS A 372 -11.21 2.67 23.92
CA LYS A 372 -10.09 3.43 24.51
C LYS A 372 -8.78 2.65 24.50
N LYS A 373 -8.80 1.36 24.84
CA LYS A 373 -7.63 0.48 24.80
C LYS A 373 -7.07 0.42 23.37
N TYR A 374 -7.91 0.13 22.37
CA TYR A 374 -7.47 0.03 20.97
C TYR A 374 -6.89 1.34 20.44
N VAL A 375 -7.51 2.46 20.79
CA VAL A 375 -7.00 3.78 20.39
C VAL A 375 -5.66 4.05 21.05
N ALA A 376 -5.52 3.79 22.37
CA ALA A 376 -4.27 4.01 23.10
C ALA A 376 -3.10 3.20 22.54
N GLU A 377 -3.35 1.95 22.11
CA GLU A 377 -2.34 1.09 21.50
C GLU A 377 -1.98 1.53 20.06
N SER A 378 -2.92 2.15 19.35
CA SER A 378 -2.74 2.53 17.93
C SER A 378 -2.14 3.93 17.74
N ILE A 379 -2.41 4.88 18.63
CA ILE A 379 -1.98 6.29 18.47
C ILE A 379 -0.45 6.43 18.36
N PRO A 380 0.37 5.82 19.24
CA PRO A 380 1.83 5.97 19.14
C PRO A 380 2.35 5.51 17.78
N VAL A 381 1.82 4.39 17.28
CA VAL A 381 2.19 3.82 15.98
C VAL A 381 1.74 4.74 14.83
N GLY A 382 0.55 5.33 14.94
CA GLY A 382 0.02 6.32 14.00
C GLY A 382 0.86 7.60 13.94
N ILE A 383 1.30 8.11 15.10
CA ILE A 383 2.18 9.29 15.19
C ILE A 383 3.53 9.01 14.51
N LEU A 384 4.05 7.80 14.63
CA LEU A 384 5.30 7.38 13.96
C LEU A 384 5.12 7.18 12.45
N GLY A 385 3.88 7.12 11.95
CA GLY A 385 3.59 7.09 10.52
C GLY A 385 2.96 5.81 10.00
N VAL A 386 2.55 4.89 10.88
CA VAL A 386 1.85 3.65 10.50
C VAL A 386 0.40 3.73 10.98
N GLY A 387 -0.48 4.18 10.09
CA GLY A 387 -1.89 4.46 10.41
C GLY A 387 -2.85 3.27 10.30
N GLU A 388 -2.40 2.11 9.78
CA GLU A 388 -3.29 0.97 9.54
C GLU A 388 -3.97 0.43 10.81
N PRO A 389 -3.32 0.25 11.96
CA PRO A 389 -4.00 -0.22 13.16
C PRO A 389 -5.14 0.70 13.56
N LEU A 390 -4.88 2.01 13.58
CA LEU A 390 -5.88 3.03 13.92
C LEU A 390 -7.03 3.08 12.90
N MET A 391 -6.71 2.92 11.63
CA MET A 391 -7.71 2.91 10.57
C MET A 391 -8.60 1.66 10.62
N TYR A 392 -8.02 0.48 10.55
CA TYR A 392 -8.78 -0.76 10.39
C TYR A 392 -9.43 -1.24 11.71
N ALA A 393 -8.80 -1.02 12.86
CA ALA A 393 -9.37 -1.46 14.12
C ALA A 393 -10.31 -0.44 14.76
N VAL A 394 -10.20 0.86 14.42
CA VAL A 394 -10.88 1.93 15.13
C VAL A 394 -11.82 2.73 14.22
N THR A 395 -11.26 3.49 13.26
CA THR A 395 -12.05 4.53 12.57
C THR A 395 -12.91 3.96 11.45
N LEU A 396 -12.38 3.07 10.62
CA LEU A 396 -13.09 2.50 9.46
C LEU A 396 -14.33 1.68 9.83
N PRO A 397 -14.29 0.80 10.86
CA PRO A 397 -15.47 0.04 11.28
C PRO A 397 -16.63 0.93 11.76
N LEU A 398 -16.31 2.06 12.39
CA LEU A 398 -17.30 3.02 12.88
C LEU A 398 -17.84 3.96 11.81
N VAL A 399 -17.23 4.01 10.63
CA VAL A 399 -17.58 4.82 9.44
C VAL A 399 -17.47 6.32 9.68
N ARG A 400 -18.25 6.91 10.63
CA ARG A 400 -18.24 8.36 10.90
C ARG A 400 -16.86 8.90 11.27
N PRO A 401 -16.11 8.29 12.22
CA PRO A 401 -14.74 8.73 12.53
C PRO A 401 -13.78 8.60 11.33
N PHE A 402 -13.99 7.62 10.46
CA PHE A 402 -13.21 7.49 9.24
C PHE A 402 -13.44 8.66 8.28
N VAL A 403 -14.71 9.01 8.04
CA VAL A 403 -15.06 10.15 7.17
C VAL A 403 -14.52 11.47 7.74
N THR A 404 -14.67 11.70 9.05
CA THR A 404 -14.15 12.92 9.70
C THR A 404 -12.62 12.96 9.71
N ALA A 405 -11.93 11.81 9.81
CA ALA A 405 -10.49 11.71 9.64
C ALA A 405 -10.05 12.09 8.21
N CYS A 406 -10.77 11.61 7.19
CA CYS A 406 -10.52 11.97 5.79
C CYS A 406 -10.63 13.49 5.58
N LEU A 407 -11.73 14.08 6.05
CA LEU A 407 -11.97 15.52 5.92
C LEU A 407 -10.93 16.33 6.70
N GLY A 408 -10.55 15.88 7.89
CA GLY A 408 -9.51 16.50 8.72
C GLY A 408 -8.13 16.46 8.07
N ALA A 409 -7.80 15.34 7.45
CA ALA A 409 -6.56 15.17 6.68
C ALA A 409 -6.44 16.21 5.56
N GLY A 410 -7.56 16.54 4.90
CA GLY A 410 -7.62 17.52 3.83
C GLY A 410 -7.04 18.89 4.23
N PHE A 411 -7.27 19.36 5.46
CA PHE A 411 -6.72 20.64 5.94
C PHE A 411 -5.19 20.61 6.03
N GLY A 412 -4.62 19.51 6.53
CA GLY A 412 -3.17 19.33 6.52
C GLY A 412 -2.60 19.28 5.11
N GLY A 413 -3.26 18.53 4.20
CA GLY A 413 -2.87 18.45 2.79
C GLY A 413 -2.97 19.80 2.08
N ALA A 414 -3.98 20.60 2.40
CA ALA A 414 -4.13 21.97 1.91
C ALA A 414 -2.96 22.87 2.34
N LEU A 415 -2.56 22.79 3.62
CA LEU A 415 -1.42 23.56 4.13
C LEU A 415 -0.08 23.04 3.55
N ALA A 416 0.08 21.73 3.39
CA ALA A 416 1.26 21.17 2.75
C ALA A 416 1.40 21.65 1.30
N ALA A 417 0.31 21.71 0.56
CA ALA A 417 0.28 22.27 -0.80
C ALA A 417 0.57 23.76 -0.82
N LEU A 418 -0.02 24.54 0.10
CA LEU A 418 0.20 25.99 0.22
C LEU A 418 1.67 26.32 0.47
N LEU A 419 2.32 25.56 1.34
CA LEU A 419 3.73 25.75 1.70
C LEU A 419 4.70 25.07 0.73
N HIS A 420 4.22 24.43 -0.34
CA HIS A 420 5.02 23.70 -1.34
C HIS A 420 6.00 22.72 -0.68
N ILE A 421 5.54 21.96 0.30
CA ILE A 421 6.36 20.99 1.02
C ILE A 421 6.69 19.83 0.09
N GLY A 422 7.98 19.52 -0.01
CA GLY A 422 8.48 18.41 -0.81
C GLY A 422 9.22 17.37 0.03
N THR A 423 9.37 16.16 -0.51
CA THR A 423 10.27 15.13 0.02
C THR A 423 11.33 14.76 -1.01
N VAL A 424 12.53 14.43 -0.52
CA VAL A 424 13.68 14.04 -1.36
C VAL A 424 13.74 12.53 -1.58
N SER A 425 12.84 11.79 -0.94
CA SER A 425 12.79 10.33 -1.04
C SER A 425 11.39 9.82 -0.68
N GLN A 426 11.14 8.55 -0.95
CA GLN A 426 9.97 7.84 -0.43
C GLN A 426 10.25 7.34 0.99
N GLY A 427 9.19 7.25 1.81
CA GLY A 427 9.29 6.75 3.16
C GLY A 427 7.93 6.74 3.87
N VAL A 428 7.96 6.50 5.17
CA VAL A 428 6.77 6.50 6.02
C VAL A 428 6.33 7.93 6.37
N SER A 429 5.08 8.11 6.70
CA SER A 429 4.49 9.38 7.15
C SER A 429 4.83 9.68 8.63
N GLY A 430 4.07 10.57 9.26
CA GLY A 430 4.22 10.89 10.68
C GLY A 430 5.57 11.52 11.01
N LEU A 431 6.06 11.27 12.22
CA LEU A 431 7.35 11.82 12.67
C LEU A 431 8.53 11.36 11.83
N PHE A 432 8.53 10.14 11.34
CA PHE A 432 9.60 9.65 10.47
C PHE A 432 9.62 10.35 9.11
N GLY A 433 8.50 10.93 8.66
CA GLY A 433 8.45 11.77 7.47
C GLY A 433 9.38 12.98 7.52
N LEU A 434 9.69 13.51 8.71
CA LEU A 434 10.63 14.61 8.89
C LEU A 434 12.02 14.34 8.31
N LEU A 435 12.45 13.08 8.29
CA LEU A 435 13.76 12.68 7.79
C LEU A 435 13.88 12.84 6.27
N ILE A 436 12.76 12.75 5.56
CA ILE A 436 12.75 12.78 4.09
C ILE A 436 12.20 14.09 3.52
N VAL A 437 11.73 15.00 4.35
CA VAL A 437 11.30 16.34 3.92
C VAL A 437 12.51 17.18 3.46
N VAL A 438 12.30 17.97 2.41
CA VAL A 438 13.30 18.90 1.89
C VAL A 438 13.85 19.78 3.03
N PRO A 439 15.21 19.93 3.14
CA PRO A 439 15.81 20.75 4.17
C PRO A 439 15.23 22.16 4.23
N GLY A 440 14.95 22.63 5.44
CA GLY A 440 14.30 23.93 5.68
C GLY A 440 12.79 23.92 5.67
N GLN A 441 12.13 22.84 5.22
CA GLN A 441 10.68 22.73 5.18
C GLN A 441 10.08 21.93 6.35
N GLN A 442 10.89 21.44 7.29
CA GLN A 442 10.47 20.57 8.41
C GLN A 442 9.42 21.25 9.29
N LEU A 443 9.57 22.53 9.59
CA LEU A 443 8.59 23.27 10.40
C LEU A 443 7.24 23.39 9.69
N GLY A 444 7.24 23.61 8.37
CA GLY A 444 6.03 23.62 7.55
C GLY A 444 5.34 22.24 7.56
N TYR A 445 6.10 21.16 7.45
CA TYR A 445 5.58 19.79 7.53
C TYR A 445 4.93 19.51 8.89
N VAL A 446 5.59 19.88 9.99
CA VAL A 446 5.02 19.74 11.35
C VAL A 446 3.74 20.57 11.49
N ALA A 447 3.73 21.80 11.01
CA ALA A 447 2.53 22.65 11.04
C ALA A 447 1.36 22.02 10.27
N ALA A 448 1.60 21.48 9.08
CA ALA A 448 0.61 20.78 8.28
C ALA A 448 0.08 19.52 8.99
N MET A 449 0.97 18.74 9.61
CA MET A 449 0.62 17.53 10.37
C MET A 449 -0.21 17.88 11.60
N LEU A 450 0.18 18.90 12.37
CA LEU A 450 -0.58 19.36 13.54
C LEU A 450 -1.95 19.93 13.14
N LEU A 451 -2.05 20.61 12.00
CA LEU A 451 -3.33 21.07 11.48
C LEU A 451 -4.23 19.88 11.10
N ALA A 452 -3.67 18.83 10.49
CA ALA A 452 -4.42 17.60 10.21
C ALA A 452 -4.91 16.94 11.51
N TYR A 453 -4.06 16.88 12.55
CA TYR A 453 -4.45 16.36 13.87
C TYR A 453 -5.59 17.18 14.48
N ALA A 454 -5.45 18.51 14.51
CA ALA A 454 -6.44 19.40 15.08
C ALA A 454 -7.79 19.33 14.33
N ALA A 455 -7.75 19.37 13.00
CA ALA A 455 -8.95 19.27 12.18
C ALA A 455 -9.63 17.90 12.31
N GLY A 456 -8.86 16.82 12.26
CA GLY A 456 -9.36 15.46 12.47
C GLY A 456 -9.99 15.29 13.86
N PHE A 457 -9.34 15.84 14.89
CA PHE A 457 -9.87 15.87 16.26
C PHE A 457 -11.19 16.63 16.36
N VAL A 458 -11.22 17.88 15.91
CA VAL A 458 -12.41 18.74 16.01
C VAL A 458 -13.58 18.16 15.24
N LEU A 459 -13.36 17.76 13.98
CA LEU A 459 -14.42 17.16 13.16
C LEU A 459 -14.95 15.86 13.77
N THR A 460 -14.09 15.02 14.29
CA THR A 460 -14.51 13.76 14.94
C THR A 460 -15.21 14.03 16.26
N TRP A 461 -14.73 15.00 17.04
CA TRP A 461 -15.35 15.38 18.31
C TRP A 461 -16.81 15.78 18.13
N PHE A 462 -17.11 16.59 17.13
CA PHE A 462 -18.48 17.09 16.91
C PHE A 462 -19.34 16.15 16.08
N PHE A 463 -18.77 15.45 15.09
CA PHE A 463 -19.56 14.72 14.08
C PHE A 463 -19.24 13.22 14.01
N GLY A 464 -18.10 12.77 14.58
CA GLY A 464 -17.62 11.39 14.42
C GLY A 464 -18.05 10.45 15.52
N VAL A 465 -18.24 10.93 16.76
CA VAL A 465 -18.51 10.06 17.92
C VAL A 465 -19.99 9.73 18.03
N ASP A 466 -20.31 8.45 17.98
CA ASP A 466 -21.64 7.87 18.11
C ASP A 466 -21.56 6.69 19.10
N GLU A 467 -21.85 6.96 20.39
CA GLU A 467 -21.69 5.97 21.46
C GLU A 467 -22.55 4.72 21.27
N GLN A 468 -23.76 4.87 20.68
CA GLN A 468 -24.60 3.71 20.40
C GLN A 468 -23.91 2.76 19.43
N LYS A 469 -23.40 3.27 18.32
CA LYS A 469 -22.65 2.46 17.33
C LYS A 469 -21.35 1.91 17.89
N ILE A 470 -20.67 2.68 18.75
CA ILE A 470 -19.45 2.22 19.42
C ILE A 470 -19.77 0.99 20.29
N ASN A 471 -20.83 1.05 21.09
CA ASN A 471 -21.21 -0.06 21.96
C ASN A 471 -21.77 -1.25 21.17
N GLU A 472 -22.50 -1.00 20.07
CA GLU A 472 -22.93 -2.08 19.16
C GLU A 472 -21.73 -2.83 18.54
N PHE A 473 -20.64 -2.11 18.24
CA PHE A 473 -19.49 -2.70 17.57
C PHE A 473 -18.47 -3.31 18.55
N PHE A 474 -18.14 -2.61 19.64
CA PHE A 474 -17.10 -3.05 20.58
C PHE A 474 -17.64 -3.83 21.78
N GLY A 475 -18.97 -3.85 21.99
CA GLY A 475 -19.64 -4.35 23.20
C GLY A 475 -19.73 -3.23 24.26
N GLU A 476 -20.58 -3.42 25.26
CA GLU A 476 -20.71 -2.49 26.37
C GLU A 476 -19.52 -2.57 27.33
#